data_147678533a764f3490a609bb5ee87da0
#
_entry.id   147678533a764f3490a609bb5ee87da0
#
_cell.length_a   1.000
_cell.length_b   1.000
_cell.length_c   1.000
_cell.angle_alpha   90.00
_cell.angle_beta   90.00
_cell.angle_gamma   90.00
#
_symmetry.space_group_name_H-M   'P 1'
#
loop_
_entity.id
_entity.type
_entity.pdbx_description
1 polymer ?
#
loop_
_entity_poly.entity_id
_entity_poly.type
_entity_poly.pdbx_seq_one_letter_code
_entity_poly.pdbx_strand_id
1 'polypeptide(L)'
;MGATVPRVSGTERQGKAGRPDGAASPGVPVARPGAPRPRSQGMPSPAGRSLSRAVPAKPAKPAEPEDEHVLADNRKATYDYTIERKIEAGIALLGTEIKSIRAGRVNLREGYARIDRGEAWLRGVHIAPWDHTGLENHEPTRPRKLLLHRGQIALLGVELKQKGYTLVPLRLYVRHGVAKLEIGVAKGKRKFDKRHAIKERETTREMDAAIRRRVGRG
;
A
#
# COMPACT_ATOMS: atom_id res chain seq x y z
N MET A 1 35.78 49.89 2.56
CA MET A 1 35.12 49.93 3.86
C MET A 1 34.31 48.62 3.94
N GLY A 2 34.73 47.51 4.49
CA GLY A 2 35.53 47.19 5.66
C GLY A 2 34.59 46.98 6.86
N ALA A 3 34.04 45.75 7.02
CA ALA A 3 33.43 45.31 8.27
C ALA A 3 33.45 43.77 8.29
N THR A 4 34.43 43.16 8.75
CA THR A 4 34.85 42.52 9.98
C THR A 4 33.81 41.57 10.60
N VAL A 5 34.10 40.26 10.49
CA VAL A 5 33.49 39.14 11.20
C VAL A 5 34.13 39.00 12.58
N PRO A 6 33.40 38.77 13.68
CA PRO A 6 34.01 38.29 14.90
C PRO A 6 33.98 36.77 14.99
N ARG A 7 35.15 36.22 15.17
CA ARG A 7 35.51 34.85 15.54
C ARG A 7 35.36 34.74 17.05
N VAL A 8 34.62 33.78 17.57
CA VAL A 8 34.63 33.43 18.99
C VAL A 8 35.12 31.99 19.13
N SER A 9 36.26 31.91 19.78
CA SER A 9 37.00 30.73 20.17
C SER A 9 36.54 30.20 21.53
N GLY A 10 36.52 28.88 21.68
CA GLY A 10 36.99 28.16 22.83
C GLY A 10 36.00 27.87 23.94
N THR A 11 35.83 26.62 24.27
CA THR A 11 36.39 26.03 25.49
C THR A 11 36.02 24.55 25.56
N GLU A 12 37.07 23.74 25.53
CA GLU A 12 37.12 22.35 25.97
C GLU A 12 36.72 22.23 27.45
N ARG A 13 35.88 21.25 27.79
CA ARG A 13 35.93 20.60 29.10
C ARG A 13 35.76 19.10 28.99
N GLN A 14 36.86 18.42 29.21
CA GLN A 14 36.94 17.01 29.59
C GLN A 14 36.28 16.80 30.96
N GLY A 15 35.61 15.67 31.13
CA GLY A 15 35.07 15.19 32.41
C GLY A 15 34.62 13.75 32.26
N LYS A 16 35.52 12.81 32.32
CA LYS A 16 35.86 11.86 33.39
C LYS A 16 34.82 10.77 33.66
N ALA A 17 35.31 9.59 33.44
CA ALA A 17 34.84 8.25 33.71
C ALA A 17 34.01 8.06 34.99
N GLY A 18 33.07 7.10 34.91
CA GLY A 18 32.42 6.49 36.06
C GLY A 18 31.67 5.22 35.59
N ARG A 19 32.37 4.07 35.66
CA ARG A 19 31.71 2.78 35.82
C ARG A 19 31.30 2.63 37.29
N PRO A 20 30.20 1.93 37.56
CA PRO A 20 30.27 0.87 38.54
C PRO A 20 29.78 -0.48 38.05
N ASP A 21 30.50 -1.47 38.49
CA ASP A 21 30.22 -2.90 38.53
C ASP A 21 28.95 -3.23 39.32
N GLY A 22 28.38 -4.39 39.05
CA GLY A 22 27.40 -5.02 39.93
C GLY A 22 26.45 -5.94 39.16
N ALA A 23 26.88 -7.11 38.77
CA ALA A 23 26.50 -8.42 39.27
C ALA A 23 25.01 -8.61 39.62
N ALA A 24 24.36 -9.52 38.90
CA ALA A 24 23.62 -10.66 39.41
C ALA A 24 22.87 -11.39 38.28
N SER A 25 23.34 -12.57 37.95
CA SER A 25 22.60 -13.59 37.21
C SER A 25 21.56 -14.23 38.17
N PRO A 26 20.29 -14.37 37.81
CA PRO A 26 19.39 -15.28 38.51
C PRO A 26 19.38 -16.64 37.85
N GLY A 27 19.47 -17.63 38.71
CA GLY A 27 19.65 -19.04 38.54
C GLY A 27 18.65 -19.77 37.63
N VAL A 28 19.20 -20.80 37.05
CA VAL A 28 18.53 -21.89 36.37
C VAL A 28 17.71 -22.71 37.39
N PRO A 29 16.43 -22.94 37.20
CA PRO A 29 15.68 -23.90 38.05
C PRO A 29 15.99 -25.33 37.60
N VAL A 30 16.46 -26.09 38.59
CA VAL A 30 16.73 -27.55 38.55
C VAL A 30 15.45 -28.31 38.26
N ALA A 31 15.52 -29.23 37.31
CA ALA A 31 14.46 -30.20 36.99
C ALA A 31 14.18 -31.15 38.14
N ARG A 32 12.89 -31.32 38.51
CA ARG A 32 12.40 -32.37 39.37
C ARG A 32 12.10 -33.64 38.55
N PRO A 33 12.55 -34.82 38.96
CA PRO A 33 12.20 -36.09 38.31
C PRO A 33 10.88 -36.62 38.93
N GLY A 34 10.00 -37.18 38.09
CA GLY A 34 8.99 -38.11 38.52
C GLY A 34 7.56 -37.74 38.14
N ALA A 35 7.13 -38.15 36.95
CA ALA A 35 5.71 -38.42 36.69
C ALA A 35 5.62 -39.69 35.80
N PRO A 36 4.70 -40.60 36.05
CA PRO A 36 4.62 -41.90 35.35
C PRO A 36 4.04 -41.75 33.94
N ARG A 37 4.57 -42.54 33.01
CA ARG A 37 4.11 -42.62 31.62
C ARG A 37 2.73 -43.30 31.56
N PRO A 38 1.77 -42.74 30.80
CA PRO A 38 0.55 -43.47 30.49
C PRO A 38 0.79 -44.53 29.43
N ARG A 39 0.12 -45.67 29.62
CA ARG A 39 0.17 -46.87 28.77
C ARG A 39 -0.28 -46.57 27.35
N SER A 40 0.45 -47.16 26.40
CA SER A 40 0.12 -47.25 24.99
C SER A 40 -1.22 -47.98 24.76
N GLN A 41 -2.22 -47.25 24.28
CA GLN A 41 -3.41 -47.88 23.71
C GLN A 41 -3.25 -47.92 22.19
N GLY A 42 -3.57 -49.08 21.63
CA GLY A 42 -3.36 -49.47 20.26
C GLY A 42 -4.00 -48.53 19.26
N MET A 43 -3.27 -48.19 18.23
CA MET A 43 -3.74 -47.47 17.05
C MET A 43 -4.49 -48.47 16.12
N PRO A 44 -5.72 -48.14 15.69
CA PRO A 44 -6.33 -48.85 14.56
C PRO A 44 -5.65 -48.41 13.23
N SER A 45 -5.29 -49.36 12.39
CA SER A 45 -4.77 -49.16 11.07
C SER A 45 -5.70 -48.34 10.19
N PRO A 46 -5.23 -47.32 9.45
CA PRO A 46 -6.05 -46.63 8.49
C PRO A 46 -6.17 -47.45 7.19
N ALA A 47 -7.40 -47.92 6.94
CA ALA A 47 -7.81 -48.43 5.62
C ALA A 47 -7.60 -47.37 4.54
N GLY A 48 -7.17 -47.82 3.37
CA GLY A 48 -6.77 -47.05 2.21
C GLY A 48 -7.71 -45.90 1.84
N ARG A 49 -7.18 -44.68 1.85
CA ARG A 49 -7.75 -43.54 1.15
C ARG A 49 -6.99 -43.31 -0.14
N SER A 50 -7.71 -43.47 -1.23
CA SER A 50 -7.28 -43.16 -2.57
C SER A 50 -6.79 -41.69 -2.60
N LEU A 51 -5.53 -41.47 -2.98
CA LEU A 51 -4.97 -40.14 -3.21
C LEU A 51 -5.58 -39.57 -4.51
N SER A 52 -6.72 -38.92 -4.35
CA SER A 52 -7.25 -38.03 -5.36
C SER A 52 -6.26 -36.87 -5.49
N ARG A 53 -5.53 -36.84 -6.61
CA ARG A 53 -4.55 -35.82 -6.96
C ARG A 53 -5.28 -34.46 -7.04
N ALA A 54 -5.21 -33.68 -5.97
CA ALA A 54 -5.74 -32.33 -5.94
C ALA A 54 -5.00 -31.49 -6.98
N VAL A 55 -5.73 -31.07 -8.00
CA VAL A 55 -5.30 -30.04 -8.95
C VAL A 55 -5.09 -28.76 -8.14
N PRO A 56 -3.95 -28.08 -8.22
CA PRO A 56 -3.75 -26.83 -7.51
C PRO A 56 -4.79 -25.81 -7.98
N ALA A 57 -5.68 -25.43 -7.10
CA ALA A 57 -6.66 -24.38 -7.36
C ALA A 57 -5.91 -23.09 -7.72
N LYS A 58 -6.26 -22.51 -8.86
CA LYS A 58 -5.84 -21.18 -9.29
C LYS A 58 -6.06 -20.22 -8.11
N PRO A 59 -5.09 -19.36 -7.73
CA PRO A 59 -5.29 -18.43 -6.63
C PRO A 59 -6.53 -17.61 -6.93
N ALA A 60 -7.53 -17.73 -6.05
CA ALA A 60 -8.76 -16.98 -6.14
C ALA A 60 -8.42 -15.49 -6.09
N LYS A 61 -8.90 -14.73 -7.07
CA LYS A 61 -8.90 -13.26 -7.01
C LYS A 61 -9.53 -12.89 -5.66
N PRO A 62 -8.89 -12.04 -4.84
CA PRO A 62 -9.48 -11.64 -3.57
C PRO A 62 -10.91 -11.15 -3.84
N ALA A 63 -11.88 -11.74 -3.15
CA ALA A 63 -13.29 -11.36 -3.27
C ALA A 63 -13.39 -9.86 -2.97
N GLU A 64 -13.85 -9.10 -3.95
CA GLU A 64 -14.15 -7.69 -3.73
C GLU A 64 -15.34 -7.66 -2.75
N PRO A 65 -15.28 -6.91 -1.65
CA PRO A 65 -16.41 -6.82 -0.73
C PRO A 65 -17.64 -6.32 -1.50
N GLU A 66 -18.77 -7.00 -1.35
CA GLU A 66 -19.99 -6.84 -2.16
C GLU A 66 -20.57 -5.41 -2.20
N ASP A 67 -20.09 -4.52 -1.33
CA ASP A 67 -20.50 -3.12 -1.24
C ASP A 67 -19.53 -2.10 -1.86
N GLU A 68 -18.49 -2.54 -2.60
CA GLU A 68 -17.53 -1.63 -3.23
C GLU A 68 -17.93 -1.27 -4.66
N HIS A 69 -18.33 -0.03 -4.88
CA HIS A 69 -18.54 0.51 -6.22
C HIS A 69 -17.29 1.27 -6.70
N VAL A 70 -16.51 0.65 -7.59
CA VAL A 70 -15.30 1.27 -8.17
C VAL A 70 -15.69 2.33 -9.18
N LEU A 71 -15.23 3.56 -8.95
CA LEU A 71 -15.53 4.73 -9.77
C LEU A 71 -14.40 5.08 -10.74
N ALA A 72 -13.14 4.85 -10.34
CA ALA A 72 -11.98 5.05 -11.18
C ALA A 72 -10.83 4.10 -10.81
N ASP A 73 -10.10 3.64 -11.83
CA ASP A 73 -8.92 2.79 -11.70
C ASP A 73 -7.73 3.38 -12.45
N ASN A 74 -6.58 3.46 -11.80
CA ASN A 74 -5.34 3.97 -12.38
C ASN A 74 -4.46 2.84 -12.92
N ARG A 75 -4.81 2.32 -14.09
CA ARG A 75 -4.01 1.27 -14.76
C ARG A 75 -2.60 1.72 -15.12
N LYS A 76 -2.38 3.03 -15.33
CA LYS A 76 -1.06 3.61 -15.61
C LYS A 76 -0.13 3.45 -14.41
N ALA A 77 -0.63 3.58 -13.19
CA ALA A 77 0.17 3.39 -11.98
C ALA A 77 0.81 2.00 -11.91
N THR A 78 0.06 0.94 -12.19
CA THR A 78 0.59 -0.45 -12.18
C THR A 78 1.56 -0.72 -13.33
N TYR A 79 1.46 0.04 -14.42
CA TYR A 79 2.41 -0.03 -15.54
C TYR A 79 3.72 0.68 -15.21
N ASP A 80 3.66 1.89 -14.68
CA ASP A 80 4.83 2.75 -14.46
C ASP A 80 5.58 2.45 -13.18
N TYR A 81 4.90 1.91 -12.17
CA TYR A 81 5.42 1.71 -10.82
C TYR A 81 5.29 0.25 -10.37
N THR A 82 6.21 -0.17 -9.52
CA THR A 82 6.09 -1.38 -8.70
C THR A 82 5.41 -0.98 -7.40
N ILE A 83 4.26 -1.54 -7.11
CA ILE A 83 3.49 -1.26 -5.89
C ILE A 83 3.95 -2.23 -4.82
N GLU A 84 4.52 -1.71 -3.74
CA GLU A 84 4.98 -2.52 -2.61
C GLU A 84 3.91 -2.71 -1.55
N ARG A 85 3.16 -1.66 -1.27
CA ARG A 85 2.09 -1.69 -0.28
C ARG A 85 0.91 -0.83 -0.71
N LYS A 86 -0.30 -1.27 -0.36
CA LYS A 86 -1.54 -0.54 -0.59
C LYS A 86 -2.13 -0.08 0.74
N ILE A 87 -2.69 1.11 0.75
CA ILE A 87 -3.28 1.73 1.94
C ILE A 87 -4.60 2.37 1.53
N GLU A 88 -5.65 2.12 2.30
CA GLU A 88 -6.93 2.80 2.15
C GLU A 88 -6.90 4.14 2.89
N ALA A 89 -7.34 5.19 2.23
CA ALA A 89 -7.50 6.52 2.78
C ALA A 89 -8.89 7.06 2.51
N GLY A 90 -9.45 7.81 3.45
CA GLY A 90 -10.58 8.68 3.17
C GLY A 90 -10.12 9.89 2.35
N ILE A 91 -11.04 10.56 1.67
CA ILE A 91 -10.75 11.77 0.90
C ILE A 91 -11.76 12.87 1.23
N ALA A 92 -11.26 14.07 1.54
CA ALA A 92 -12.10 15.25 1.78
C ALA A 92 -12.52 15.88 0.45
N LEU A 93 -13.80 15.78 0.13
CA LEU A 93 -14.41 16.23 -1.11
C LEU A 93 -15.44 17.31 -0.87
N LEU A 94 -15.63 18.18 -1.85
CA LEU A 94 -16.75 19.12 -1.93
C LEU A 94 -18.01 18.41 -2.48
N GLY A 95 -19.18 18.98 -2.25
CA GLY A 95 -20.45 18.40 -2.72
C GLY A 95 -20.52 18.24 -4.25
N THR A 96 -19.95 19.18 -4.99
CA THR A 96 -19.85 19.14 -6.46
C THR A 96 -18.88 18.06 -6.94
N GLU A 97 -17.77 17.86 -6.23
CA GLU A 97 -16.80 16.81 -6.55
C GLU A 97 -17.36 15.41 -6.37
N ILE A 98 -18.07 15.15 -5.26
CA ILE A 98 -18.65 13.82 -5.02
C ILE A 98 -19.69 13.47 -6.10
N LYS A 99 -20.45 14.46 -6.59
CA LYS A 99 -21.39 14.27 -7.70
C LYS A 99 -20.66 13.90 -8.99
N SER A 100 -19.59 14.63 -9.33
CA SER A 100 -18.76 14.35 -10.51
C SER A 100 -18.06 12.99 -10.43
N ILE A 101 -17.56 12.61 -9.27
CA ILE A 101 -16.93 11.31 -9.03
C ILE A 101 -17.95 10.17 -9.21
N ARG A 102 -19.16 10.30 -8.66
CA ARG A 102 -20.23 9.30 -8.84
C ARG A 102 -20.66 9.17 -10.31
N ALA A 103 -20.56 10.24 -11.08
CA ALA A 103 -20.77 10.22 -12.54
C ALA A 103 -19.56 9.67 -13.33
N GLY A 104 -18.51 9.18 -12.65
CA GLY A 104 -17.30 8.64 -13.28
C GLY A 104 -16.37 9.68 -13.92
N ARG A 105 -16.62 10.98 -13.67
CA ARG A 105 -15.85 12.08 -14.27
C ARG A 105 -14.59 12.42 -13.48
N VAL A 106 -13.72 11.41 -13.27
CA VAL A 106 -12.47 11.57 -12.53
C VAL A 106 -11.31 10.90 -13.25
N ASN A 107 -10.14 11.53 -13.23
CA ASN A 107 -8.92 11.01 -13.82
C ASN A 107 -7.80 10.98 -12.77
N LEU A 108 -7.32 9.77 -12.43
CA LEU A 108 -6.28 9.52 -11.44
C LEU A 108 -4.88 9.44 -12.02
N ARG A 109 -4.72 9.43 -13.36
CA ARG A 109 -3.47 9.03 -14.05
C ARG A 109 -2.25 9.86 -13.68
N GLU A 110 -2.43 11.15 -13.45
CA GLU A 110 -1.36 12.09 -13.11
C GLU A 110 -1.33 12.44 -11.63
N GLY A 111 -2.21 11.79 -10.87
CA GLY A 111 -2.31 11.97 -9.43
C GLY A 111 -1.09 11.42 -8.69
N TYR A 112 -0.72 12.11 -7.65
CA TYR A 112 0.23 11.64 -6.64
C TYR A 112 -0.20 12.14 -5.27
N ALA A 113 0.20 11.41 -4.22
CA ALA A 113 -0.01 11.88 -2.86
C ALA A 113 1.32 12.35 -2.26
N ARG A 114 1.25 13.36 -1.41
CA ARG A 114 2.39 13.94 -0.69
C ARG A 114 2.03 14.14 0.77
N ILE A 115 3.00 13.93 1.64
CA ILE A 115 2.90 14.31 3.05
C ILE A 115 3.53 15.69 3.20
N ASP A 116 2.74 16.62 3.71
CA ASP A 116 3.15 18.00 3.98
C ASP A 116 2.68 18.37 5.39
N ARG A 117 3.61 18.82 6.24
CA ARG A 117 3.37 19.25 7.63
C ARG A 117 2.56 18.25 8.47
N GLY A 118 2.79 16.95 8.28
CA GLY A 118 2.08 15.89 9.01
C GLY A 118 0.66 15.60 8.51
N GLU A 119 0.31 16.09 7.33
CA GLU A 119 -0.92 15.81 6.62
C GLU A 119 -0.65 15.17 5.26
N ALA A 120 -1.57 14.32 4.81
CA ALA A 120 -1.48 13.71 3.49
C ALA A 120 -2.38 14.46 2.49
N TRP A 121 -1.84 14.80 1.34
CA TRP A 121 -2.50 15.56 0.30
C TRP A 121 -2.45 14.85 -1.04
N LEU A 122 -3.58 14.74 -1.71
CA LEU A 122 -3.71 14.27 -3.08
C LEU A 122 -3.62 15.45 -4.03
N ARG A 123 -2.71 15.37 -5.02
CA ARG A 123 -2.47 16.41 -6.02
C ARG A 123 -2.48 15.82 -7.43
N GLY A 124 -2.74 16.65 -8.44
CA GLY A 124 -2.71 16.24 -9.84
C GLY A 124 -3.88 15.33 -10.28
N VAL A 125 -4.86 15.09 -9.43
CA VAL A 125 -6.08 14.38 -9.80
C VAL A 125 -7.09 15.36 -10.37
N HIS A 126 -7.53 15.10 -11.58
CA HIS A 126 -8.54 15.90 -12.26
C HIS A 126 -9.94 15.34 -11.95
N ILE A 127 -10.83 16.17 -11.39
CA ILE A 127 -12.25 15.91 -11.23
C ILE A 127 -12.99 16.97 -12.04
N ALA A 128 -13.76 16.53 -13.03
CA ALA A 128 -14.47 17.46 -13.91
C ALA A 128 -15.49 18.30 -13.11
N PRO A 129 -15.71 19.55 -13.50
CA PRO A 129 -16.77 20.39 -12.94
C PRO A 129 -18.13 19.70 -13.06
N TRP A 130 -19.05 20.00 -12.14
CA TRP A 130 -20.42 19.50 -12.20
C TRP A 130 -21.29 20.43 -13.04
N ASP A 131 -21.88 19.92 -14.12
CA ASP A 131 -22.56 20.72 -15.14
C ASP A 131 -23.81 21.45 -14.64
N HIS A 132 -24.41 20.99 -13.55
CA HIS A 132 -25.68 21.52 -13.00
C HIS A 132 -25.47 22.48 -11.82
N THR A 133 -24.26 22.94 -11.57
CA THR A 133 -23.96 24.01 -10.63
C THR A 133 -23.75 25.29 -11.42
N GLY A 134 -24.43 26.37 -11.04
CA GLY A 134 -24.25 27.68 -11.65
C GLY A 134 -22.80 28.19 -11.56
N LEU A 135 -22.59 29.44 -11.19
CA LEU A 135 -21.25 30.07 -11.17
C LEU A 135 -20.25 29.47 -10.16
N GLU A 136 -20.72 28.77 -9.13
CA GLU A 136 -19.87 28.20 -8.09
C GLU A 136 -19.55 26.72 -8.34
N ASN A 137 -18.47 26.47 -9.04
CA ASN A 137 -17.95 25.13 -9.22
C ASN A 137 -16.57 24.98 -8.57
N HIS A 138 -16.14 23.73 -8.33
CA HIS A 138 -14.82 23.46 -7.77
C HIS A 138 -13.73 23.58 -8.85
N GLU A 139 -12.52 23.95 -8.43
CA GLU A 139 -11.34 23.84 -9.29
C GLU A 139 -11.02 22.36 -9.55
N PRO A 140 -10.91 21.94 -10.85
CA PRO A 140 -10.74 20.53 -11.21
C PRO A 140 -9.50 19.87 -10.60
N THR A 141 -8.40 20.60 -10.46
CA THR A 141 -7.08 20.08 -10.05
C THR A 141 -6.66 20.47 -8.64
N ARG A 142 -7.56 21.06 -7.86
CA ARG A 142 -7.23 21.49 -6.50
C ARG A 142 -6.63 20.36 -5.65
N PRO A 143 -5.76 20.67 -4.69
CA PRO A 143 -5.27 19.67 -3.74
C PRO A 143 -6.40 19.21 -2.80
N ARG A 144 -6.45 17.90 -2.53
CA ARG A 144 -7.48 17.29 -1.67
C ARG A 144 -6.81 16.60 -0.49
N LYS A 145 -7.33 16.87 0.70
CA LYS A 145 -6.81 16.26 1.92
C LYS A 145 -7.20 14.79 1.98
N LEU A 146 -6.23 13.94 2.30
CA LEU A 146 -6.43 12.52 2.55
C LEU A 146 -6.57 12.28 4.04
N LEU A 147 -7.57 11.50 4.40
CA LEU A 147 -7.89 11.17 5.78
C LEU A 147 -7.25 9.83 6.11
N LEU A 148 -6.13 9.89 6.83
CA LEU A 148 -5.33 8.76 7.29
C LEU A 148 -5.11 8.86 8.80
N HIS A 149 -4.91 7.73 9.47
CA HIS A 149 -4.50 7.74 10.87
C HIS A 149 -3.11 8.34 11.04
N ARG A 150 -2.88 9.06 12.14
CA ARG A 150 -1.61 9.74 12.40
C ARG A 150 -0.40 8.78 12.35
N GLY A 151 -0.57 7.55 12.86
CA GLY A 151 0.46 6.51 12.76
C GLY A 151 0.78 6.10 11.32
N GLN A 152 -0.23 6.01 10.44
CA GLN A 152 -0.04 5.71 9.01
C GLN A 152 0.72 6.83 8.31
N ILE A 153 0.38 8.10 8.61
CA ILE A 153 1.09 9.27 8.04
C ILE A 153 2.56 9.27 8.46
N ALA A 154 2.84 8.96 9.73
CA ALA A 154 4.22 8.89 10.24
C ALA A 154 5.03 7.79 9.53
N LEU A 155 4.47 6.58 9.40
CA LEU A 155 5.10 5.47 8.68
C LEU A 155 5.37 5.81 7.22
N LEU A 156 4.36 6.35 6.52
CA LEU A 156 4.51 6.81 5.14
C LEU A 156 5.57 7.90 5.00
N GLY A 157 5.65 8.80 5.97
CA GLY A 157 6.68 9.84 5.99
C GLY A 157 8.10 9.29 6.08
N VAL A 158 8.29 8.18 6.78
CA VAL A 158 9.59 7.48 6.85
C VAL A 158 9.89 6.77 5.53
N GLU A 159 8.91 6.05 4.96
CA GLU A 159 9.08 5.34 3.70
C GLU A 159 9.39 6.28 2.52
N LEU A 160 8.71 7.42 2.45
CA LEU A 160 8.93 8.42 1.39
C LEU A 160 10.30 9.13 1.48
N LYS A 161 10.98 9.10 2.63
CA LYS A 161 12.36 9.60 2.75
C LYS A 161 13.36 8.69 2.04
N GLN A 162 13.01 7.43 1.80
CA GLN A 162 13.85 6.52 1.05
C GLN A 162 13.83 6.90 -0.43
N LYS A 163 15.01 6.85 -1.06
CA LYS A 163 15.18 7.27 -2.46
C LYS A 163 14.36 6.41 -3.43
N GLY A 164 13.53 7.06 -4.23
CA GLY A 164 12.78 6.42 -5.31
C GLY A 164 11.35 6.01 -4.95
N TYR A 165 10.90 6.24 -3.71
CA TYR A 165 9.51 5.98 -3.31
C TYR A 165 8.59 7.19 -3.57
N THR A 166 7.37 6.89 -3.95
CA THR A 166 6.28 7.86 -4.14
C THR A 166 4.95 7.25 -3.75
N LEU A 167 3.94 8.08 -3.52
CA LEU A 167 2.58 7.64 -3.28
C LEU A 167 1.74 7.91 -4.52
N VAL A 168 1.13 6.86 -5.07
CA VAL A 168 0.33 6.93 -6.30
C VAL A 168 -1.10 6.49 -5.99
N PRO A 169 -2.14 7.24 -6.42
CA PRO A 169 -3.51 6.79 -6.31
C PRO A 169 -3.74 5.62 -7.28
N LEU A 170 -4.32 4.54 -6.77
CA LEU A 170 -4.56 3.32 -7.53
C LEU A 170 -6.02 3.21 -7.95
N ARG A 171 -6.93 3.32 -6.97
CA ARG A 171 -8.36 3.10 -7.17
C ARG A 171 -9.16 4.06 -6.32
N LEU A 172 -10.20 4.63 -6.90
CA LEU A 172 -11.21 5.43 -6.20
C LEU A 172 -12.52 4.66 -6.23
N TYR A 173 -13.13 4.46 -5.07
CA TYR A 173 -14.36 3.70 -4.92
C TYR A 173 -15.26 4.29 -3.83
N VAL A 174 -16.52 3.90 -3.84
CA VAL A 174 -17.46 4.21 -2.77
C VAL A 174 -17.73 2.93 -1.99
N ARG A 175 -17.64 3.02 -0.68
CA ARG A 175 -17.98 1.94 0.25
C ARG A 175 -18.87 2.50 1.36
N HIS A 176 -20.03 1.89 1.57
CA HIS A 176 -21.05 2.38 2.51
C HIS A 176 -21.37 3.87 2.33
N GLY A 177 -21.48 4.35 1.08
CA GLY A 177 -21.77 5.74 0.76
C GLY A 177 -20.59 6.72 0.90
N VAL A 178 -19.45 6.29 1.41
CA VAL A 178 -18.25 7.11 1.64
C VAL A 178 -17.21 6.88 0.54
N ALA A 179 -16.68 7.97 -0.03
CA ALA A 179 -15.59 7.90 -0.99
C ALA A 179 -14.29 7.50 -0.32
N LYS A 180 -13.64 6.48 -0.85
CA LYS A 180 -12.37 5.90 -0.41
C LYS A 180 -11.38 5.92 -1.55
N LEU A 181 -10.11 6.14 -1.24
CA LEU A 181 -9.00 6.12 -2.17
C LEU A 181 -7.98 5.08 -1.74
N GLU A 182 -7.71 4.11 -2.59
CA GLU A 182 -6.59 3.20 -2.43
C GLU A 182 -5.31 3.86 -2.95
N ILE A 183 -4.30 3.99 -2.10
CA ILE A 183 -3.01 4.60 -2.41
C ILE A 183 -1.96 3.51 -2.35
N GLY A 184 -1.07 3.47 -3.35
CA GLY A 184 0.09 2.58 -3.37
C GLY A 184 1.36 3.31 -2.95
N VAL A 185 2.12 2.72 -2.02
CA VAL A 185 3.54 3.03 -1.86
C VAL A 185 4.27 2.37 -3.02
N ALA A 186 4.88 3.16 -3.85
CA ALA A 186 5.31 2.76 -5.17
C ALA A 186 6.73 3.20 -5.50
N LYS A 187 7.45 2.35 -6.21
CA LYS A 187 8.78 2.63 -6.76
C LYS A 187 8.74 2.65 -8.28
N GLY A 188 9.30 3.68 -8.90
CA GLY A 188 9.34 3.80 -10.36
C GLY A 188 10.07 2.64 -11.02
N LYS A 189 9.43 1.98 -11.99
CA LYS A 189 10.04 0.90 -12.79
C LYS A 189 11.10 1.45 -13.73
N ARG A 190 12.22 0.77 -13.85
CA ARG A 190 13.23 1.06 -14.86
C ARG A 190 12.72 0.71 -16.27
N LYS A 191 13.29 1.28 -17.32
CA LYS A 191 12.88 1.01 -18.72
C LYS A 191 12.92 -0.48 -19.06
N PHE A 192 13.88 -1.21 -18.52
CA PHE A 192 14.01 -2.66 -18.71
C PHE A 192 12.83 -3.43 -18.08
N ASP A 193 12.47 -3.10 -16.85
CA ASP A 193 11.35 -3.74 -16.13
C ASP A 193 10.01 -3.50 -16.84
N LYS A 194 9.84 -2.30 -17.42
CA LYS A 194 8.65 -1.98 -18.23
C LYS A 194 8.53 -2.87 -19.47
N ARG A 195 9.63 -3.15 -20.17
CA ARG A 195 9.66 -4.04 -21.33
C ARG A 195 9.30 -5.48 -20.96
N HIS A 196 9.83 -5.98 -19.84
CA HIS A 196 9.49 -7.31 -19.32
C HIS A 196 8.00 -7.41 -18.98
N ALA A 197 7.44 -6.43 -18.27
CA ALA A 197 6.04 -6.42 -17.91
C ALA A 197 5.10 -6.35 -19.13
N ILE A 198 5.50 -5.72 -20.23
CA ILE A 198 4.75 -5.72 -21.49
C ILE A 198 4.76 -7.14 -22.09
N LYS A 199 5.97 -7.72 -22.22
CA LYS A 199 6.15 -9.04 -22.82
C LYS A 199 5.36 -10.12 -22.07
N GLU A 200 5.40 -10.12 -20.75
CA GLU A 200 4.61 -11.03 -19.91
C GLU A 200 3.10 -10.89 -20.14
N ARG A 201 2.60 -9.65 -20.22
CA ARG A 201 1.18 -9.39 -20.50
C ARG A 201 0.76 -9.86 -21.89
N GLU A 202 1.60 -9.66 -22.90
CA GLU A 202 1.37 -10.13 -24.27
C GLU A 202 1.32 -11.66 -24.29
N THR A 203 2.31 -12.33 -23.70
CA THR A 203 2.35 -13.80 -23.60
C THR A 203 1.11 -14.36 -22.88
N THR A 204 0.72 -13.72 -21.76
CA THR A 204 -0.49 -14.15 -21.03
C THR A 204 -1.76 -13.97 -21.87
N ARG A 205 -1.90 -12.87 -22.61
CA ARG A 205 -3.03 -12.64 -23.51
C ARG A 205 -3.08 -13.66 -24.65
N GLU A 206 -1.93 -13.99 -25.23
CA GLU A 206 -1.82 -15.00 -26.29
C GLU A 206 -2.20 -16.39 -25.76
N MET A 207 -1.73 -16.75 -24.57
CA MET A 207 -2.10 -18.02 -23.92
C MET A 207 -3.60 -18.07 -23.61
N ASP A 208 -4.16 -17.02 -23.04
CA ASP A 208 -5.60 -16.95 -22.74
C ASP A 208 -6.46 -17.01 -24.04
N ALA A 209 -6.00 -16.39 -25.11
CA ALA A 209 -6.66 -16.44 -26.42
C ALA A 209 -6.57 -17.86 -27.03
N ALA A 210 -5.42 -18.53 -26.91
CA ALA A 210 -5.24 -19.89 -27.38
C ALA A 210 -6.12 -20.87 -26.59
N ILE A 211 -6.22 -20.74 -25.29
CA ILE A 211 -7.10 -21.54 -24.43
C ILE A 211 -8.56 -21.35 -24.82
N ARG A 212 -9.03 -20.11 -25.01
CA ARG A 212 -10.42 -19.84 -25.44
C ARG A 212 -10.75 -20.43 -26.80
N ARG A 213 -9.81 -20.36 -27.76
CA ARG A 213 -10.01 -21.01 -29.11
C ARG A 213 -10.12 -22.52 -29.01
N ARG A 214 -9.43 -23.15 -28.07
CA ARG A 214 -9.43 -24.61 -27.87
C ARG A 214 -10.71 -25.09 -27.18
N VAL A 215 -11.18 -24.34 -26.19
CA VAL A 215 -12.42 -24.62 -25.42
C VAL A 215 -13.68 -24.34 -26.26
N GLY A 216 -13.65 -23.33 -27.14
CA GLY A 216 -14.81 -23.00 -28.00
C GLY A 216 -14.96 -23.85 -29.24
N ARG A 217 -14.09 -24.88 -29.47
CA ARG A 217 -14.16 -25.83 -30.59
C ARG A 217 -14.61 -27.26 -30.18
N GLY A 218 -14.91 -27.49 -28.92
CA GLY A 218 -15.56 -28.71 -28.40
C GLY A 218 -16.99 -28.40 -28.01
#